data_701c6519a4b63f640a0d8f344814efd8
#
_entry.id   701c6519a4b63f640a0d8f344814efd8
#
_cell.length_a   1.000
_cell.length_b   1.000
_cell.length_c   1.000
_cell.angle_alpha   90.00
_cell.angle_beta   90.00
_cell.angle_gamma   90.00
#
_symmetry.space_group_name_H-M   'P 1'
#
loop_
_entity.id
_entity.type
_entity.pdbx_description
1 polymer ?
#
loop_
_entity_poly.entity_id
_entity_poly.type
_entity_poly.pdbx_seq_one_letter_code
_entity_poly.pdbx_strand_id
1 'polypeptide(L)'
;MKIGIFTGTFDPFTIGHQNIAERALPMFDKLVIAVAVSKLKHASEEISKRVEDIKGVFPKECSELVDAEDASKGYRLEVVSYDDLTIDLAHRLGARFLVRGVRSAKDFEYEREQADINKQLGGVETILLFSDPRYS
;
A
#
# COMPACT_ATOMS: atom_id res chain seq x y z
N MET A 1 8.89 -13.50 6.19
CA MET A 1 9.04 -12.35 5.30
C MET A 1 8.19 -11.19 5.82
N LYS A 2 8.78 -10.02 5.87
CA LYS A 2 8.11 -8.82 6.40
C LYS A 2 7.47 -8.05 5.24
N ILE A 3 6.15 -8.00 5.21
CA ILE A 3 5.36 -7.37 4.15
C ILE A 3 4.61 -6.18 4.71
N GLY A 4 4.75 -5.02 4.05
CA GLY A 4 3.95 -3.84 4.32
C GLY A 4 2.96 -3.60 3.19
N ILE A 5 1.77 -3.09 3.52
CA ILE A 5 0.77 -2.72 2.53
C ILE A 5 0.53 -1.22 2.62
N PHE A 6 0.73 -0.54 1.52
CA PHE A 6 0.38 0.89 1.39
C PHE A 6 -0.96 0.98 0.67
N THR A 7 -2.01 1.34 1.39
CA THR A 7 -3.37 1.37 0.88
C THR A 7 -3.81 2.79 0.53
N GLY A 8 -4.68 2.90 -0.45
CA GLY A 8 -5.28 4.15 -0.85
C GLY A 8 -6.13 3.98 -2.09
N THR A 9 -6.92 4.98 -2.44
CA THR A 9 -7.65 4.98 -3.71
C THR A 9 -6.73 5.33 -4.87
N PHE A 10 -5.69 6.12 -4.61
CA PHE A 10 -4.67 6.54 -5.59
C PHE A 10 -5.28 7.04 -6.90
N ASP A 11 -6.18 7.98 -6.79
CA ASP A 11 -6.94 8.55 -7.90
C ASP A 11 -6.76 10.07 -7.96
N PRO A 12 -5.60 10.56 -8.42
CA PRO A 12 -4.45 9.80 -8.96
C PRO A 12 -3.41 9.39 -7.90
N PHE A 13 -2.47 8.57 -8.32
CA PHE A 13 -1.25 8.28 -7.54
C PHE A 13 -0.28 9.44 -7.75
N THR A 14 -0.12 10.25 -6.71
CA THR A 14 0.63 11.51 -6.78
C THR A 14 2.11 11.32 -6.43
N ILE A 15 2.90 12.35 -6.65
CA ILE A 15 4.30 12.38 -6.23
C ILE A 15 4.44 12.24 -4.71
N GLY A 16 3.45 12.73 -3.95
CA GLY A 16 3.39 12.53 -2.50
C GLY A 16 3.23 11.05 -2.12
N HIS A 17 2.36 10.34 -2.83
CA HIS A 17 2.20 8.90 -2.66
C HIS A 17 3.48 8.15 -3.02
N GLN A 18 4.10 8.52 -4.13
CA GLN A 18 5.37 7.94 -4.56
C GLN A 18 6.45 8.12 -3.48
N ASN A 19 6.55 9.30 -2.90
CA ASN A 19 7.53 9.59 -1.84
C ASN A 19 7.31 8.69 -0.61
N ILE A 20 6.05 8.53 -0.18
CA ILE A 20 5.72 7.63 0.94
C ILE A 20 6.13 6.20 0.61
N ALA A 21 5.79 5.70 -0.59
CA ALA A 21 6.14 4.35 -1.01
C ALA A 21 7.65 4.13 -1.04
N GLU A 22 8.40 5.07 -1.59
CA GLU A 22 9.87 5.00 -1.65
C GLU A 22 10.49 4.94 -0.26
N ARG A 23 9.94 5.69 0.69
CA ARG A 23 10.45 5.71 2.07
C ARG A 23 10.04 4.47 2.84
N ALA A 24 8.91 3.88 2.52
CA ALA A 24 8.44 2.64 3.16
C ALA A 24 9.18 1.40 2.66
N LEU A 25 9.59 1.41 1.40
CA LEU A 25 10.16 0.24 0.74
C LEU A 25 11.32 -0.41 1.51
N PRO A 26 12.32 0.34 2.00
CA PRO A 26 13.43 -0.26 2.75
C PRO A 26 13.04 -0.81 4.13
N MET A 27 11.84 -0.53 4.61
CA MET A 27 11.36 -1.02 5.91
C MET A 27 10.87 -2.46 5.85
N PHE A 28 10.66 -3.01 4.65
CA PHE A 28 10.03 -4.31 4.43
C PHE A 28 10.82 -5.14 3.43
N ASP A 29 10.63 -6.45 3.48
CA ASP A 29 11.11 -7.35 2.43
C ASP A 29 10.32 -7.14 1.14
N LYS A 30 9.01 -6.89 1.27
CA LYS A 30 8.11 -6.61 0.17
C LYS A 30 7.15 -5.50 0.56
N LEU A 31 6.95 -4.55 -0.36
CA LEU A 31 5.89 -3.55 -0.25
C LEU A 31 4.80 -3.86 -1.27
N VAL A 32 3.56 -3.91 -0.82
CA VAL A 32 2.40 -4.06 -1.71
C VAL A 32 1.65 -2.73 -1.70
N ILE A 33 1.53 -2.10 -2.86
CA ILE A 33 0.68 -0.92 -3.03
C ILE A 33 -0.70 -1.46 -3.41
N ALA A 34 -1.69 -1.21 -2.56
CA ALA A 34 -3.02 -1.78 -2.69
C ALA A 34 -4.04 -0.69 -3.00
N VAL A 35 -4.61 -0.76 -4.19
CA VAL A 35 -5.59 0.21 -4.68
C VAL A 35 -6.96 -0.22 -4.18
N ALA A 36 -7.52 0.58 -3.26
CA ALA A 36 -8.86 0.37 -2.74
C ALA A 36 -9.87 0.85 -3.78
N VAL A 37 -10.77 -0.02 -4.19
CA VAL A 37 -11.74 0.29 -5.23
C VAL A 37 -13.15 -0.07 -4.77
N SER A 38 -14.14 0.61 -5.39
CA SER A 38 -15.54 0.25 -5.25
C SER A 38 -16.05 -0.19 -6.63
N LYS A 39 -16.51 -1.42 -6.72
CA LYS A 39 -17.06 -1.95 -7.97
C LYS A 39 -18.27 -1.15 -8.46
N LEU A 40 -18.94 -0.47 -7.54
CA LEU A 40 -20.10 0.36 -7.88
C LEU A 40 -19.71 1.69 -8.52
N LYS A 41 -18.46 2.15 -8.30
CA LYS A 41 -17.97 3.47 -8.73
C LYS A 41 -16.95 3.41 -9.85
N HIS A 42 -16.33 2.26 -10.08
CA HIS A 42 -15.18 2.15 -10.99
C HIS A 42 -15.36 1.01 -11.97
N ALA A 43 -15.08 1.29 -13.24
CA ALA A 43 -14.99 0.25 -14.27
C ALA A 43 -13.70 -0.55 -14.10
N SER A 44 -13.74 -1.84 -14.42
CA SER A 44 -12.56 -2.72 -14.30
C SER A 44 -11.39 -2.26 -15.16
N GLU A 45 -11.66 -1.66 -16.33
CA GLU A 45 -10.62 -1.10 -17.20
C GLU A 45 -9.90 0.07 -16.54
N GLU A 46 -10.65 0.96 -15.86
CA GLU A 46 -10.11 2.08 -15.12
C GLU A 46 -9.21 1.61 -13.97
N ILE A 47 -9.64 0.58 -13.25
CA ILE A 47 -8.88 0.00 -12.14
C ILE A 47 -7.59 -0.62 -12.66
N SER A 48 -7.66 -1.41 -13.74
CA SER A 48 -6.50 -2.05 -14.35
C SER A 48 -5.49 -1.03 -14.84
N LYS A 49 -5.96 0.07 -15.44
CA LYS A 49 -5.10 1.16 -15.90
C LYS A 49 -4.39 1.81 -14.72
N ARG A 50 -5.11 2.07 -13.63
CA ARG A 50 -4.53 2.69 -12.43
C ARG A 50 -3.43 1.79 -11.85
N VAL A 51 -3.67 0.50 -11.75
CA VAL A 51 -2.68 -0.47 -11.28
C VAL A 51 -1.44 -0.44 -12.18
N GLU A 52 -1.62 -0.48 -13.50
CA GLU A 52 -0.50 -0.47 -14.44
C GLU A 52 0.28 0.85 -14.40
N ASP A 53 -0.42 1.98 -14.26
CA ASP A 53 0.23 3.29 -14.13
C ASP A 53 1.12 3.35 -12.88
N ILE A 54 0.67 2.79 -11.77
CA ILE A 54 1.47 2.75 -10.54
C ILE A 54 2.70 1.84 -10.70
N LYS A 55 2.53 0.68 -11.31
CA LYS A 55 3.66 -0.22 -11.62
C LYS A 55 4.72 0.48 -12.45
N GLY A 56 4.28 1.31 -13.40
CA GLY A 56 5.17 2.08 -14.27
C GLY A 56 6.06 3.08 -13.53
N VAL A 57 5.68 3.47 -12.32
CA VAL A 57 6.48 4.36 -11.48
C VAL A 57 7.65 3.62 -10.83
N PHE A 58 7.52 2.29 -10.64
CA PHE A 58 8.50 1.47 -9.95
C PHE A 58 8.96 0.27 -10.81
N PRO A 59 9.49 0.52 -12.02
CA PRO A 59 9.81 -0.58 -12.93
C PRO A 59 10.91 -1.52 -12.40
N LYS A 60 11.89 -0.98 -11.68
CA LYS A 60 12.97 -1.78 -11.10
C LYS A 60 12.44 -2.69 -9.99
N GLU A 61 11.72 -2.11 -9.05
CA GLU A 61 11.23 -2.83 -7.86
C GLU A 61 10.17 -3.87 -8.20
N CYS A 62 9.37 -3.60 -9.24
CA CYS A 62 8.37 -4.56 -9.74
C CYS A 62 9.00 -5.71 -10.52
N SER A 63 10.28 -5.64 -10.84
CA SER A 63 11.03 -6.66 -11.59
C SER A 63 12.07 -7.38 -10.73
N GLU A 64 12.31 -6.91 -9.51
CA GLU A 64 13.31 -7.47 -8.60
C GLU A 64 12.64 -8.47 -7.66
N LEU A 65 13.09 -9.73 -7.68
CA LEU A 65 12.57 -10.75 -6.78
C LEU A 65 12.99 -10.46 -5.32
N VAL A 66 12.09 -10.74 -4.39
CA VAL A 66 12.40 -10.66 -2.95
C VAL A 66 13.54 -11.62 -2.62
N ASP A 67 13.49 -12.82 -3.20
CA ASP A 67 14.46 -13.87 -2.99
C ASP A 67 14.80 -14.50 -4.36
N ALA A 68 16.03 -14.30 -4.81
CA ALA A 68 16.47 -14.82 -6.10
C ALA A 68 16.38 -16.36 -6.22
N GLU A 69 16.37 -17.05 -5.08
CA GLU A 69 16.30 -18.52 -5.02
C GLU A 69 14.88 -19.04 -4.84
N ASP A 70 13.90 -18.17 -4.58
CA ASP A 70 12.51 -18.56 -4.37
C ASP A 70 11.57 -17.55 -5.03
N ALA A 71 11.23 -17.81 -6.29
CA ALA A 71 10.34 -16.95 -7.07
C ALA A 71 8.91 -16.89 -6.50
N SER A 72 8.52 -17.86 -5.66
CA SER A 72 7.17 -17.87 -5.07
C SER A 72 6.94 -16.72 -4.10
N LYS A 73 8.00 -16.11 -3.58
CA LYS A 73 7.91 -14.92 -2.72
C LYS A 73 7.58 -13.65 -3.49
N GLY A 74 7.67 -13.68 -4.83
CA GLY A 74 7.32 -12.55 -5.69
C GLY A 74 8.33 -11.43 -5.70
N TYR A 75 7.88 -10.23 -6.02
CA TYR A 75 8.74 -9.07 -6.26
C TYR A 75 8.78 -8.13 -5.06
N ARG A 76 9.84 -7.33 -5.02
CA ARG A 76 10.07 -6.32 -3.97
C ARG A 76 8.90 -5.34 -3.83
N LEU A 77 8.28 -5.00 -4.95
CA LEU A 77 7.08 -4.17 -4.96
C LEU A 77 6.05 -4.81 -5.88
N GLU A 78 4.84 -4.93 -5.38
CA GLU A 78 3.70 -5.41 -6.16
C GLU A 78 2.55 -4.43 -6.02
N VAL A 79 1.73 -4.30 -7.06
CA VAL A 79 0.56 -3.43 -7.06
C VAL A 79 -0.67 -4.30 -7.30
N VAL A 80 -1.64 -4.19 -6.40
CA VAL A 80 -2.88 -4.96 -6.48
C VAL A 80 -4.08 -4.03 -6.28
N SER A 81 -5.24 -4.47 -6.67
CA SER A 81 -6.50 -3.82 -6.32
C SER A 81 -7.30 -4.72 -5.38
N TYR A 82 -8.16 -4.13 -4.56
CA TYR A 82 -9.02 -4.89 -3.67
C TYR A 82 -10.31 -4.11 -3.39
N ASP A 83 -11.38 -4.84 -3.09
CA ASP A 83 -12.72 -4.27 -2.86
C ASP A 83 -13.36 -4.78 -1.57
N ASP A 84 -12.60 -5.51 -0.76
CA ASP A 84 -13.03 -6.02 0.54
C ASP A 84 -12.34 -5.28 1.69
N LEU A 85 -12.33 -5.85 2.88
CA LEU A 85 -11.72 -5.23 4.05
C LEU A 85 -10.19 -5.29 3.96
N THR A 86 -9.54 -4.21 4.40
CA THR A 86 -8.08 -4.13 4.42
C THR A 86 -7.45 -5.26 5.24
N ILE A 87 -8.07 -5.64 6.37
CA ILE A 87 -7.56 -6.75 7.20
C ILE A 87 -7.64 -8.09 6.47
N ASP A 88 -8.66 -8.29 5.64
CA ASP A 88 -8.79 -9.52 4.84
C ASP A 88 -7.70 -9.58 3.77
N LEU A 89 -7.44 -8.45 3.12
CA LEU A 89 -6.33 -8.33 2.18
C LEU A 89 -4.99 -8.64 2.87
N ALA A 90 -4.77 -8.06 4.04
CA ALA A 90 -3.54 -8.28 4.80
C ALA A 90 -3.34 -9.76 5.11
N HIS A 91 -4.40 -10.43 5.54
CA HIS A 91 -4.34 -11.86 5.85
C HIS A 91 -4.07 -12.71 4.60
N ARG A 92 -4.71 -12.38 3.47
CA ARG A 92 -4.45 -13.09 2.20
C ARG A 92 -3.00 -12.99 1.76
N LEU A 93 -2.39 -11.83 1.98
CA LEU A 93 -1.01 -11.57 1.56
C LEU A 93 0.03 -11.99 2.61
N GLY A 94 -0.41 -12.41 3.78
CA GLY A 94 0.50 -12.71 4.89
C GLY A 94 1.18 -11.47 5.44
N ALA A 95 0.56 -10.30 5.28
CA ALA A 95 1.10 -9.02 5.74
C ALA A 95 0.56 -8.66 7.12
N ARG A 96 1.39 -8.03 7.94
CA ARG A 96 1.05 -7.63 9.30
C ARG A 96 1.17 -6.13 9.53
N PHE A 97 1.55 -5.37 8.50
CA PHE A 97 1.80 -3.93 8.59
C PHE A 97 1.08 -3.18 7.50
N LEU A 98 0.41 -2.09 7.88
CA LEU A 98 -0.13 -1.10 6.95
C LEU A 98 0.75 0.14 7.01
N VAL A 99 0.95 0.77 5.86
CA VAL A 99 1.66 2.05 5.75
C VAL A 99 0.64 3.10 5.35
N ARG A 100 0.63 4.21 6.08
CA ARG A 100 -0.24 5.34 5.78
C ARG A 100 0.55 6.64 5.90
N GLY A 101 0.24 7.62 5.05
CA GLY A 101 0.82 8.95 5.12
C GLY A 101 -0.07 9.90 5.91
N VAL A 102 0.52 10.81 6.67
CA VAL A 102 -0.22 11.85 7.39
C VAL A 102 0.36 13.23 7.09
N ARG A 103 -0.52 14.21 6.87
CA ARG A 103 -0.15 15.60 6.55
C ARG A 103 -0.58 16.57 7.64
N SER A 104 -1.57 16.21 8.45
CA SER A 104 -2.20 17.14 9.40
C SER A 104 -2.66 16.39 10.65
N ALA A 105 -3.00 17.16 11.68
CA ALA A 105 -3.58 16.60 12.91
C ALA A 105 -4.91 15.88 12.63
N LYS A 106 -5.70 16.40 11.68
CA LYS A 106 -6.97 15.78 11.30
C LYS A 106 -6.76 14.42 10.63
N ASP A 107 -5.78 14.32 9.73
CA ASP A 107 -5.41 13.04 9.13
C ASP A 107 -4.96 12.04 10.21
N PHE A 108 -4.16 12.51 11.15
CA PHE A 108 -3.66 11.67 12.25
C PHE A 108 -4.80 11.10 13.08
N GLU A 109 -5.80 11.89 13.45
CA GLU A 109 -6.94 11.41 14.22
C GLU A 109 -7.71 10.32 13.49
N TYR A 110 -7.96 10.54 12.20
CA TYR A 110 -8.64 9.55 11.36
C TYR A 110 -7.82 8.26 11.25
N GLU A 111 -6.54 8.37 10.96
CA GLU A 111 -5.66 7.21 10.81
C GLU A 111 -5.53 6.43 12.12
N ARG A 112 -5.51 7.12 13.26
CA ARG A 112 -5.45 6.47 14.56
C ARG A 112 -6.67 5.61 14.83
N GLU A 113 -7.87 6.11 14.52
CA GLU A 113 -9.11 5.34 14.69
C GLU A 113 -9.08 4.08 13.82
N GLN A 114 -8.67 4.20 12.57
CA GLN A 114 -8.55 3.06 11.67
C GLN A 114 -7.48 2.07 12.14
N ALA A 115 -6.36 2.56 12.63
CA ALA A 115 -5.28 1.74 13.15
C ALA A 115 -5.74 0.89 14.35
N ASP A 116 -6.49 1.48 15.26
CA ASP A 116 -7.04 0.77 16.43
C ASP A 116 -7.98 -0.35 16.00
N ILE A 117 -8.86 -0.09 15.03
CA ILE A 117 -9.79 -1.08 14.50
C ILE A 117 -9.03 -2.22 13.84
N ASN A 118 -8.07 -1.91 12.99
CA ASN A 118 -7.28 -2.91 12.27
C ASN A 118 -6.45 -3.78 13.22
N LYS A 119 -5.95 -3.19 14.29
CA LYS A 119 -5.21 -3.91 15.31
C LYS A 119 -6.11 -4.87 16.09
N GLN A 120 -7.26 -4.38 16.55
CA GLN A 120 -8.19 -5.17 17.34
C GLN A 120 -8.83 -6.31 16.55
N LEU A 121 -9.23 -6.04 15.31
CA LEU A 121 -9.96 -7.01 14.49
C LEU A 121 -9.03 -7.95 13.72
N GLY A 122 -7.84 -7.51 13.35
CA GLY A 122 -6.98 -8.28 12.45
C GLY A 122 -5.56 -8.49 12.91
N GLY A 123 -5.16 -7.89 14.03
CA GLY A 123 -3.78 -7.98 14.50
C GLY A 123 -2.78 -7.27 13.58
N VAL A 124 -3.25 -6.30 12.79
CA VAL A 124 -2.44 -5.57 11.81
C VAL A 124 -1.98 -4.24 12.43
N GLU A 125 -0.68 -4.01 12.42
CA GLU A 125 -0.09 -2.76 12.89
C GLU A 125 -0.09 -1.71 11.79
N THR A 126 -0.31 -0.45 12.15
CA THR A 126 -0.22 0.68 11.22
C THR A 126 1.04 1.48 11.49
N ILE A 127 1.79 1.75 10.44
CA ILE A 127 2.97 2.62 10.47
C ILE A 127 2.60 3.92 9.77
N LEU A 128 2.72 5.03 10.49
CA LEU A 128 2.45 6.36 9.94
C LEU A 128 3.75 7.00 9.52
N LEU A 129 3.78 7.52 8.30
CA LEU A 129 4.88 8.32 7.80
C LEU A 129 4.37 9.75 7.57
N PHE A 130 5.12 10.73 8.04
CA PHE A 130 4.78 12.12 7.78
C PHE A 130 5.06 12.47 6.31
N SER A 131 4.11 13.12 5.66
CA SER A 131 4.30 13.62 4.32
C SER A 131 5.44 14.63 4.29
N ASP A 132 6.26 14.57 3.22
CA ASP A 132 7.29 15.57 2.99
C ASP A 132 6.57 16.91 2.64
N PRO A 133 6.91 18.03 3.31
CA PRO A 133 6.27 19.32 3.05
C PRO A 133 6.32 19.75 1.58
N ARG A 134 7.32 19.29 0.82
CA ARG A 134 7.44 19.58 -0.61
C ARG A 134 6.29 19.00 -1.45
N TYR A 135 5.60 17.98 -0.93
CA TYR A 135 4.58 17.24 -1.67
C TYR A 135 3.19 17.31 -1.04
N SER A 136 3.05 18.10 0.01
CA SER A 136 1.76 18.26 0.68
C SER A 136 0.97 19.46 0.22
#